data_f7daf8b6a9dbbd9e716c4175d8fa7b5e
#
_entry.id   f7daf8b6a9dbbd9e716c4175d8fa7b5e
#
_cell.length_a   1.000
_cell.length_b   1.000
_cell.length_c   1.000
_cell.angle_alpha   90.00
_cell.angle_beta   90.00
_cell.angle_gamma   90.00
#
_symmetry.space_group_name_H-M   'P 1'
#
loop_
_entity.id
_entity.type
_entity.pdbx_description
1 polymer ?
#
loop_
_entity_poly.entity_id
_entity_poly.type
_entity_poly.pdbx_seq_one_letter_code
_entity_poly.pdbx_strand_id
1 'polypeptide(L)'
;MRTVSIQAKLQRHAAGHPLRVLDLFAGCGGMSLGFHRAGFHMAGAIEFDRLAAASHALNFEGLTLDQVMEPTAHFAKDITRTTPAEAVAHLGTALAESIDVIIGGPPCQAFARVGRAKLREIQDHPDAYLRDPRAQLYLSYLEYVQALKPLAVLVENVPDVLNHGGLNIAHEICETLQALGYDCRYTLLNSVHYGVPQMRERMFLLALRKELKQTIHFPKPTHFFRLPKGYAGTRRTALKTLEKLADTDSFFQETPLAHEDLPPAVTAAEALADLPLITAHLEGSLKRGARRFTQGLLYRDIEPSPYGHLMRHWPGFESPGSISDHVIRSLPRDYKIFRAMQPGDQYP
;
A
#
# COMPACT_ATOMS: atom_id res chain seq x y z
N MET A 1 22.85 -13.20 18.42
CA MET A 1 21.39 -13.34 18.22
C MET A 1 20.83 -12.68 16.96
N ARG A 2 21.29 -11.47 16.51
CA ARG A 2 20.78 -10.84 15.26
C ARG A 2 21.05 -11.63 13.98
N THR A 3 22.18 -12.28 13.88
CA THR A 3 22.61 -13.03 12.69
C THR A 3 21.86 -14.36 12.51
N VAL A 4 21.47 -15.01 13.63
CA VAL A 4 20.82 -16.34 13.60
C VAL A 4 19.43 -16.28 12.95
N SER A 5 18.59 -15.31 13.30
CA SER A 5 17.25 -15.19 12.73
C SER A 5 17.26 -14.86 11.23
N ILE A 6 18.20 -14.05 10.77
CA ILE A 6 18.38 -13.74 9.35
C ILE A 6 18.82 -14.98 8.58
N GLN A 7 19.78 -15.73 9.10
CA GLN A 7 20.23 -16.99 8.48
C GLN A 7 19.09 -18.01 8.38
N ALA A 8 18.28 -18.18 9.43
CA ALA A 8 17.12 -19.07 9.40
C ALA A 8 16.11 -18.70 8.30
N LYS A 9 15.84 -17.42 8.11
CA LYS A 9 14.96 -16.92 7.03
C LYS A 9 15.55 -17.22 5.65
N LEU A 10 16.84 -16.94 5.44
CA LEU A 10 17.53 -17.21 4.19
C LEU A 10 17.61 -18.72 3.89
N GLN A 11 17.85 -19.55 4.89
CA GLN A 11 17.86 -21.02 4.75
C GLN A 11 16.48 -21.55 4.36
N ARG A 12 15.40 -21.03 4.98
CA ARG A 12 14.02 -21.39 4.61
C ARG A 12 13.71 -21.02 3.16
N HIS A 13 14.13 -19.85 2.71
CA HIS A 13 13.95 -19.44 1.32
C HIS A 13 14.79 -20.30 0.36
N ALA A 14 16.05 -20.58 0.69
CA ALA A 14 16.93 -21.47 -0.09
C ALA A 14 16.38 -22.89 -0.19
N ALA A 15 15.62 -23.34 0.81
CA ALA A 15 14.90 -24.64 0.78
C ALA A 15 13.61 -24.61 -0.07
N GLY A 16 13.34 -23.53 -0.81
CA GLY A 16 12.20 -23.39 -1.72
C GLY A 16 10.91 -22.84 -1.10
N HIS A 17 10.93 -22.44 0.17
CA HIS A 17 9.75 -21.81 0.78
C HIS A 17 9.63 -20.33 0.37
N PRO A 18 8.42 -19.87 0.03
CA PRO A 18 8.19 -18.46 -0.30
C PRO A 18 8.47 -17.57 0.90
N LEU A 19 8.90 -16.33 0.62
CA LEU A 19 9.09 -15.32 1.64
C LEU A 19 7.72 -14.90 2.23
N ARG A 20 7.66 -14.83 3.57
CA ARG A 20 6.46 -14.50 4.34
C ARG A 20 6.31 -13.00 4.49
N VAL A 21 5.14 -12.48 4.09
CA VAL A 21 4.81 -11.05 4.13
C VAL A 21 3.77 -10.78 5.21
N LEU A 22 3.99 -9.73 5.99
CA LEU A 22 2.99 -9.12 6.86
C LEU A 22 2.63 -7.74 6.29
N ASP A 23 1.33 -7.52 6.02
CA ASP A 23 0.82 -6.24 5.50
C ASP A 23 0.23 -5.42 6.66
N LEU A 24 0.86 -4.30 6.98
CA LEU A 24 0.42 -3.37 8.01
C LEU A 24 -0.36 -2.21 7.37
N PHE A 25 -1.54 -1.91 7.87
CA PHE A 25 -2.50 -1.00 7.25
C PHE A 25 -2.97 -1.50 5.87
N ALA A 26 -3.29 -2.80 5.82
CA ALA A 26 -3.45 -3.56 4.59
C ALA A 26 -4.61 -3.06 3.68
N GLY A 27 -5.59 -2.35 4.23
CA GLY A 27 -6.80 -2.03 3.50
C GLY A 27 -7.49 -3.29 2.99
N CYS A 28 -7.97 -3.25 1.75
CA CYS A 28 -8.55 -4.42 1.09
C CYS A 28 -7.50 -5.38 0.49
N GLY A 29 -6.20 -5.13 0.68
CA GLY A 29 -5.12 -6.01 0.20
C GLY A 29 -4.51 -5.65 -1.15
N GLY A 30 -4.51 -4.37 -1.56
CA GLY A 30 -3.95 -3.96 -2.84
C GLY A 30 -2.45 -4.25 -2.97
N MET A 31 -1.65 -3.95 -1.95
CA MET A 31 -0.22 -4.32 -1.92
C MET A 31 -0.05 -5.83 -1.75
N SER A 32 -0.84 -6.46 -0.87
CA SER A 32 -0.87 -7.91 -0.69
C SER A 32 -1.07 -8.65 -2.01
N LEU A 33 -1.98 -8.18 -2.89
CA LEU A 33 -2.24 -8.77 -4.20
C LEU A 33 -0.99 -8.71 -5.10
N GLY A 34 -0.28 -7.59 -5.11
CA GLY A 34 0.96 -7.44 -5.86
C GLY A 34 2.07 -8.38 -5.36
N PHE A 35 2.26 -8.49 -4.06
CA PHE A 35 3.24 -9.40 -3.46
C PHE A 35 2.87 -10.87 -3.68
N HIS A 36 1.59 -11.23 -3.52
CA HIS A 36 1.11 -12.57 -3.85
C HIS A 36 1.41 -12.94 -5.32
N ARG A 37 1.14 -12.02 -6.26
CA ARG A 37 1.46 -12.22 -7.69
C ARG A 37 2.95 -12.41 -7.96
N ALA A 38 3.81 -11.80 -7.14
CA ALA A 38 5.26 -11.95 -7.22
C ALA A 38 5.79 -13.24 -6.52
N GLY A 39 4.90 -14.11 -6.03
CA GLY A 39 5.26 -15.40 -5.43
C GLY A 39 5.57 -15.34 -3.93
N PHE A 40 5.23 -14.23 -3.26
CA PHE A 40 5.33 -14.13 -1.80
C PHE A 40 4.13 -14.81 -1.12
N HIS A 41 4.33 -15.30 0.08
CA HIS A 41 3.26 -15.83 0.92
C HIS A 41 2.74 -14.75 1.87
N MET A 42 1.46 -14.40 1.75
CA MET A 42 0.80 -13.49 2.68
C MET A 42 0.56 -14.20 4.00
N ALA A 43 1.39 -13.88 5.01
CA ALA A 43 1.37 -14.55 6.30
C ALA A 43 0.42 -13.89 7.31
N GLY A 44 -0.10 -12.71 7.00
CA GLY A 44 -1.09 -12.01 7.80
C GLY A 44 -1.24 -10.54 7.42
N ALA A 45 -2.24 -9.91 8.03
CA ALA A 45 -2.52 -8.49 7.84
C ALA A 45 -2.98 -7.83 9.15
N ILE A 46 -2.71 -6.53 9.26
CA ILE A 46 -3.25 -5.65 10.30
C ILE A 46 -4.02 -4.55 9.60
N GLU A 47 -5.33 -4.50 9.81
CA GLU A 47 -6.24 -3.49 9.27
C GLU A 47 -7.34 -3.17 10.28
N PHE A 48 -7.58 -1.88 10.50
CA PHE A 48 -8.52 -1.39 11.50
C PHE A 48 -9.97 -1.32 10.98
N ASP A 49 -10.15 -1.00 9.69
CA ASP A 49 -11.50 -0.96 9.09
C ASP A 49 -12.06 -2.36 8.90
N ARG A 50 -13.24 -2.58 9.48
CA ARG A 50 -13.88 -3.90 9.49
C ARG A 50 -14.17 -4.47 8.11
N LEU A 51 -14.61 -3.63 7.16
CA LEU A 51 -14.95 -4.08 5.82
C LEU A 51 -13.70 -4.35 4.99
N ALA A 52 -12.68 -3.49 5.13
CA ALA A 52 -11.40 -3.69 4.47
C ALA A 52 -10.70 -4.96 4.98
N ALA A 53 -10.65 -5.16 6.31
CA ALA A 53 -10.10 -6.36 6.92
C ALA A 53 -10.84 -7.64 6.49
N ALA A 54 -12.18 -7.60 6.43
CA ALA A 54 -12.99 -8.70 5.95
C ALA A 54 -12.71 -9.03 4.46
N SER A 55 -12.56 -8.01 3.62
CA SER A 55 -12.17 -8.19 2.21
C SER A 55 -10.78 -8.80 2.08
N HIS A 56 -9.82 -8.36 2.92
CA HIS A 56 -8.46 -8.93 2.93
C HIS A 56 -8.50 -10.42 3.35
N ALA A 57 -9.22 -10.73 4.44
CA ALA A 57 -9.33 -12.10 4.96
C ALA A 57 -9.97 -13.05 3.93
N LEU A 58 -11.04 -12.60 3.25
CA LEU A 58 -11.68 -13.37 2.18
C LEU A 58 -10.70 -13.74 1.06
N ASN A 59 -9.81 -12.82 0.69
CA ASN A 59 -8.90 -13.03 -0.44
C ASN A 59 -7.61 -13.79 -0.07
N PHE A 60 -7.13 -13.68 1.18
CA PHE A 60 -5.78 -14.17 1.53
C PHE A 60 -5.75 -15.21 2.67
N GLU A 61 -6.85 -15.40 3.41
CA GLU A 61 -6.88 -16.34 4.55
C GLU A 61 -7.67 -17.63 4.24
N GLY A 62 -8.06 -17.87 2.97
CA GLY A 62 -8.76 -19.06 2.54
C GLY A 62 -10.18 -19.19 3.08
N LEU A 63 -10.80 -18.09 3.48
CA LEU A 63 -12.16 -18.06 4.03
C LEU A 63 -13.22 -17.97 2.94
N THR A 64 -14.39 -18.53 3.20
CA THR A 64 -15.58 -18.37 2.35
C THR A 64 -16.30 -17.05 2.67
N LEU A 65 -17.14 -16.58 1.73
CA LEU A 65 -17.96 -15.40 1.95
C LEU A 65 -18.88 -15.56 3.16
N ASP A 66 -19.47 -16.73 3.37
CA ASP A 66 -20.34 -17.01 4.50
C ASP A 66 -19.60 -16.89 5.84
N GLN A 67 -18.37 -17.43 5.92
CA GLN A 67 -17.52 -17.29 7.11
C GLN A 67 -17.15 -15.84 7.39
N VAL A 68 -16.86 -15.05 6.37
CA VAL A 68 -16.51 -13.64 6.52
C VAL A 68 -17.73 -12.78 6.88
N MET A 69 -18.92 -13.16 6.43
CA MET A 69 -20.18 -12.46 6.70
C MET A 69 -20.84 -12.84 8.03
N GLU A 70 -20.31 -13.83 8.75
CA GLU A 70 -20.80 -14.21 10.07
C GLU A 70 -20.79 -12.99 11.02
N PRO A 71 -21.90 -12.72 11.75
CA PRO A 71 -22.01 -11.56 12.63
C PRO A 71 -20.96 -11.50 13.74
N THR A 72 -20.45 -12.67 14.15
CA THR A 72 -19.43 -12.83 15.18
C THR A 72 -17.99 -12.82 14.65
N ALA A 73 -17.81 -12.79 13.35
CA ALA A 73 -16.48 -12.77 12.74
C ALA A 73 -15.80 -11.40 12.93
N HIS A 74 -14.57 -11.41 13.41
CA HIS A 74 -13.78 -10.22 13.70
C HIS A 74 -12.40 -10.32 13.06
N PHE A 75 -12.21 -9.65 11.94
CA PHE A 75 -10.93 -9.60 11.19
C PHE A 75 -10.15 -8.31 11.46
N ALA A 76 -10.85 -7.24 11.87
CA ALA A 76 -10.23 -5.95 12.13
C ALA A 76 -9.26 -6.04 13.33
N LYS A 77 -8.06 -5.53 13.14
CA LYS A 77 -6.99 -5.50 14.14
C LYS A 77 -6.45 -4.08 14.26
N ASP A 78 -6.44 -3.57 15.48
CA ASP A 78 -5.83 -2.28 15.80
C ASP A 78 -4.33 -2.49 16.07
N ILE A 79 -3.46 -1.92 15.26
CA ILE A 79 -2.01 -2.05 15.39
C ILE A 79 -1.49 -1.56 16.74
N THR A 80 -2.20 -0.64 17.39
CA THR A 80 -1.81 -0.11 18.72
C THR A 80 -2.18 -1.03 19.88
N ARG A 81 -2.95 -2.08 19.60
CA ARG A 81 -3.45 -3.04 20.60
C ARG A 81 -3.05 -4.47 20.29
N THR A 82 -2.77 -4.77 19.02
CA THR A 82 -2.32 -6.09 18.57
C THR A 82 -0.80 -6.12 18.61
N THR A 83 -0.23 -6.92 19.47
CA THR A 83 1.22 -7.07 19.55
C THR A 83 1.79 -7.83 18.37
N PRO A 84 3.08 -7.63 17.99
CA PRO A 84 3.73 -8.43 16.96
C PRO A 84 3.64 -9.94 17.20
N ALA A 85 3.71 -10.38 18.46
CA ALA A 85 3.60 -11.79 18.82
C ALA A 85 2.20 -12.37 18.53
N GLU A 86 1.15 -11.65 18.90
CA GLU A 86 -0.23 -12.04 18.61
C GLU A 86 -0.50 -12.08 17.10
N ALA A 87 0.02 -11.10 16.36
CA ALA A 87 -0.17 -11.02 14.91
C ALA A 87 0.36 -12.24 14.15
N VAL A 88 1.40 -12.88 14.65
CA VAL A 88 2.08 -14.01 13.97
C VAL A 88 2.01 -15.33 14.76
N ALA A 89 1.24 -15.40 15.86
CA ALA A 89 1.13 -16.58 16.72
C ALA A 89 0.75 -17.86 15.94
N HIS A 90 -0.11 -17.73 14.93
CA HIS A 90 -0.58 -18.82 14.08
C HIS A 90 0.53 -19.49 13.25
N LEU A 91 1.69 -18.84 13.08
CA LEU A 91 2.83 -19.38 12.30
C LEU A 91 3.64 -20.42 13.08
N GLY A 92 3.49 -20.47 14.43
CA GLY A 92 4.17 -21.45 15.27
C GLY A 92 5.71 -21.39 15.22
N THR A 93 6.29 -20.24 14.82
CA THR A 93 7.75 -20.03 14.68
C THR A 93 8.24 -18.98 15.67
N ALA A 94 9.55 -18.96 15.94
CA ALA A 94 10.14 -17.91 16.76
C ALA A 94 9.82 -16.51 16.16
N LEU A 95 9.49 -15.55 17.03
CA LEU A 95 9.00 -14.22 16.63
C LEU A 95 9.91 -13.56 15.58
N ALA A 96 11.20 -13.52 15.81
CA ALA A 96 12.15 -12.90 14.88
C ALA A 96 12.39 -13.71 13.58
N GLU A 97 11.82 -14.90 13.44
CA GLU A 97 11.93 -15.78 12.27
C GLU A 97 10.61 -15.90 11.50
N SER A 98 9.52 -15.34 12.03
CA SER A 98 8.17 -15.51 11.52
C SER A 98 7.92 -14.80 10.19
N ILE A 99 8.37 -13.55 10.04
CA ILE A 99 8.09 -12.66 8.91
C ILE A 99 9.39 -12.26 8.20
N ASP A 100 9.40 -12.36 6.89
CA ASP A 100 10.54 -11.99 6.05
C ASP A 100 10.44 -10.57 5.50
N VAL A 101 9.24 -10.12 5.20
CA VAL A 101 8.97 -8.80 4.63
C VAL A 101 7.80 -8.15 5.36
N ILE A 102 7.98 -6.88 5.73
CA ILE A 102 6.87 -6.03 6.17
C ILE A 102 6.56 -5.03 5.06
N ILE A 103 5.31 -4.95 4.68
CA ILE A 103 4.80 -3.93 3.77
C ILE A 103 3.76 -3.10 4.50
N GLY A 104 3.52 -1.84 4.06
CA GLY A 104 2.46 -1.05 4.67
C GLY A 104 2.34 0.36 4.13
N GLY A 105 1.12 0.90 4.23
CA GLY A 105 0.79 2.29 3.89
C GLY A 105 0.26 3.05 5.11
N PRO A 106 1.09 3.33 6.14
CA PRO A 106 0.63 4.01 7.34
C PRO A 106 0.10 5.41 7.03
N PRO A 107 -0.95 5.90 7.72
CA PRO A 107 -1.47 7.24 7.51
C PRO A 107 -0.39 8.31 7.67
N CYS A 108 -0.30 9.28 6.74
CA CYS A 108 0.72 10.34 6.78
C CYS A 108 0.73 11.11 8.11
N GLN A 109 -0.42 11.25 8.74
CA GLN A 109 -0.58 11.89 10.04
C GLN A 109 0.14 11.14 11.18
N ALA A 110 0.42 9.85 11.02
CA ALA A 110 1.16 9.05 12.00
C ALA A 110 2.61 9.56 12.17
N PHE A 111 3.17 10.17 11.13
CA PHE A 111 4.55 10.63 11.10
C PHE A 111 4.71 12.14 11.36
N ALA A 112 3.64 12.91 11.22
CA ALA A 112 3.67 14.37 11.11
C ALA A 112 4.19 15.13 12.36
N ARG A 113 4.40 14.45 13.49
CA ARG A 113 4.85 15.06 14.76
C ARG A 113 6.03 14.36 15.42
N VAL A 114 6.64 13.39 14.78
CA VAL A 114 7.75 12.62 15.35
C VAL A 114 9.05 13.00 14.64
N GLY A 115 9.56 14.21 14.88
CA GLY A 115 10.87 14.63 14.38
C GLY A 115 12.04 14.05 15.22
N ARG A 116 13.29 14.17 14.71
CA ARG A 116 14.52 13.60 15.33
C ARG A 116 14.66 13.88 16.83
N ALA A 117 14.38 15.11 17.27
CA ALA A 117 14.43 15.47 18.68
C ALA A 117 13.45 14.61 19.49
N LYS A 118 12.30 14.32 18.89
CA LYS A 118 11.23 13.56 19.49
C LYS A 118 11.47 12.06 19.53
N LEU A 119 12.14 11.47 18.55
CA LEU A 119 12.50 10.04 18.60
C LEU A 119 13.47 9.74 19.74
N ARG A 120 14.44 10.62 20.01
CA ARG A 120 15.32 10.54 21.18
C ARG A 120 14.55 10.76 22.47
N GLU A 121 13.67 11.77 22.51
CA GLU A 121 12.82 12.09 23.66
C GLU A 121 11.80 10.96 23.94
N ILE A 122 11.33 10.25 22.92
CA ILE A 122 10.47 9.04 23.05
C ILE A 122 11.23 7.90 23.73
N GLN A 123 12.51 7.69 23.39
CA GLN A 123 13.35 6.70 24.06
C GLN A 123 13.59 7.06 25.54
N ASP A 124 13.69 8.36 25.86
CA ASP A 124 13.96 8.86 27.20
C ASP A 124 12.68 9.10 28.02
N HIS A 125 11.55 9.43 27.35
CA HIS A 125 10.26 9.74 27.98
C HIS A 125 9.05 9.17 27.19
N PRO A 126 8.81 7.85 27.18
CA PRO A 126 7.76 7.23 26.39
C PRO A 126 6.34 7.74 26.73
N ASP A 127 6.11 8.15 27.97
CA ASP A 127 4.77 8.55 28.44
C ASP A 127 4.24 9.87 27.84
N ALA A 128 5.13 10.76 27.40
CA ALA A 128 4.72 12.04 26.81
C ALA A 128 4.05 11.87 25.43
N TYR A 129 4.35 10.77 24.74
CA TYR A 129 3.88 10.46 23.36
C TYR A 129 2.67 9.57 23.32
N LEU A 130 2.39 8.81 24.39
CA LEU A 130 1.17 8.01 24.53
C LEU A 130 -0.12 8.85 24.44
N ARG A 131 0.00 10.17 24.52
CA ARG A 131 -1.12 11.12 24.43
C ARG A 131 -1.49 11.55 22.99
N ASP A 132 -0.63 11.32 21.98
CA ASP A 132 -0.96 11.60 20.57
C ASP A 132 -1.22 10.28 19.83
N PRO A 133 -2.49 9.95 19.51
CA PRO A 133 -2.84 8.69 18.83
C PRO A 133 -2.13 8.48 17.49
N ARG A 134 -1.64 9.57 16.87
CA ARG A 134 -0.96 9.54 15.57
C ARG A 134 0.50 9.11 15.72
N ALA A 135 1.19 9.61 16.75
CA ALA A 135 2.54 9.15 17.08
C ALA A 135 2.54 7.67 17.47
N GLN A 136 1.49 7.21 18.11
CA GLN A 136 1.32 5.81 18.51
C GLN A 136 1.30 4.84 17.31
N LEU A 137 0.65 5.19 16.20
CA LEU A 137 0.64 4.36 14.99
C LEU A 137 2.04 4.13 14.42
N TYR A 138 2.88 5.18 14.43
CA TYR A 138 4.27 5.07 13.96
C TYR A 138 5.13 4.22 14.92
N LEU A 139 4.98 4.44 16.22
CA LEU A 139 5.70 3.65 17.23
C LEU A 139 5.33 2.18 17.13
N SER A 140 4.05 1.86 16.98
CA SER A 140 3.59 0.50 16.76
C SER A 140 4.18 -0.11 15.49
N TYR A 141 4.23 0.66 14.38
CA TYR A 141 4.88 0.19 13.17
C TYR A 141 6.37 -0.17 13.41
N LEU A 142 7.11 0.68 14.10
CA LEU A 142 8.51 0.42 14.44
C LEU A 142 8.67 -0.77 15.39
N GLU A 143 7.75 -0.96 16.33
CA GLU A 143 7.73 -2.14 17.22
C GLU A 143 7.64 -3.43 16.41
N TYR A 144 6.77 -3.48 15.39
CA TYR A 144 6.70 -4.62 14.48
C TYR A 144 8.02 -4.87 13.76
N VAL A 145 8.67 -3.83 13.24
CA VAL A 145 9.97 -3.97 12.57
C VAL A 145 11.06 -4.47 13.55
N GLN A 146 11.09 -3.95 14.77
CA GLN A 146 12.09 -4.34 15.77
C GLN A 146 11.89 -5.78 16.28
N ALA A 147 10.64 -6.18 16.52
CA ALA A 147 10.31 -7.51 17.03
C ALA A 147 10.50 -8.59 15.96
N LEU A 148 9.98 -8.36 14.77
CA LEU A 148 9.97 -9.35 13.67
C LEU A 148 11.27 -9.39 12.87
N LYS A 149 12.09 -8.33 12.90
CA LYS A 149 13.36 -8.21 12.19
C LYS A 149 13.28 -8.67 10.72
N PRO A 150 12.38 -8.10 9.90
CA PRO A 150 12.22 -8.53 8.52
C PRO A 150 13.52 -8.36 7.72
N LEU A 151 13.66 -9.10 6.62
CA LEU A 151 14.74 -8.93 5.64
C LEU A 151 14.56 -7.65 4.84
N ALA A 152 13.30 -7.30 4.57
CA ALA A 152 12.92 -6.09 3.83
C ALA A 152 11.70 -5.40 4.45
N VAL A 153 11.64 -4.07 4.27
CA VAL A 153 10.50 -3.23 4.64
C VAL A 153 10.14 -2.36 3.45
N LEU A 154 8.86 -2.36 3.06
CA LEU A 154 8.32 -1.44 2.06
C LEU A 154 7.27 -0.53 2.70
N VAL A 155 7.44 0.79 2.57
CA VAL A 155 6.46 1.78 3.01
C VAL A 155 5.95 2.57 1.81
N GLU A 156 4.62 2.63 1.66
CA GLU A 156 3.96 3.51 0.70
C GLU A 156 3.34 4.70 1.43
N ASN A 157 3.40 5.91 0.81
CA ASN A 157 2.70 7.06 1.34
C ASN A 157 2.42 8.12 0.25
N VAL A 158 1.67 9.16 0.60
CA VAL A 158 1.44 10.32 -0.26
C VAL A 158 2.72 11.15 -0.42
N PRO A 159 2.91 11.88 -1.55
CA PRO A 159 4.09 12.74 -1.76
C PRO A 159 4.32 13.77 -0.67
N ASP A 160 3.25 14.23 -0.02
CA ASP A 160 3.30 15.27 1.02
C ASP A 160 4.16 14.90 2.24
N VAL A 161 4.44 13.60 2.46
CA VAL A 161 5.36 13.15 3.53
C VAL A 161 6.80 13.63 3.31
N LEU A 162 7.16 13.99 2.08
CA LEU A 162 8.49 14.54 1.77
C LEU A 162 8.63 16.02 2.17
N ASN A 163 7.51 16.71 2.41
CA ASN A 163 7.51 18.11 2.84
C ASN A 163 6.30 18.40 3.75
N HIS A 164 6.22 17.74 4.86
CA HIS A 164 5.13 17.93 5.82
C HIS A 164 5.54 18.98 6.88
N GLY A 165 5.01 20.20 6.75
CA GLY A 165 5.38 21.29 7.66
C GLY A 165 6.87 21.67 7.62
N GLY A 166 7.54 21.46 6.49
CA GLY A 166 8.97 21.70 6.31
C GLY A 166 9.87 20.53 6.73
N LEU A 167 9.30 19.39 7.15
CA LEU A 167 10.02 18.17 7.51
C LEU A 167 9.88 17.13 6.41
N ASN A 168 10.95 16.39 6.16
CA ASN A 168 10.94 15.22 5.27
C ASN A 168 10.80 13.94 6.11
N ILE A 169 9.57 13.46 6.23
CA ILE A 169 9.23 12.29 7.05
C ILE A 169 9.88 11.01 6.50
N ALA A 170 9.96 10.87 5.18
CA ALA A 170 10.61 9.69 4.59
C ALA A 170 12.11 9.62 4.97
N HIS A 171 12.78 10.77 5.06
CA HIS A 171 14.16 10.84 5.52
C HIS A 171 14.29 10.38 6.99
N GLU A 172 13.42 10.86 7.87
CA GLU A 172 13.39 10.47 9.29
C GLU A 172 13.15 8.96 9.48
N ILE A 173 12.25 8.38 8.67
CA ILE A 173 12.02 6.92 8.67
C ILE A 173 13.30 6.19 8.24
N CYS A 174 13.97 6.65 7.18
CA CYS A 174 15.22 6.05 6.72
C CYS A 174 16.30 6.08 7.79
N GLU A 175 16.50 7.21 8.48
CA GLU A 175 17.46 7.32 9.59
C GLU A 175 17.16 6.32 10.71
N THR A 176 15.87 6.18 11.07
CA THR A 176 15.44 5.23 12.09
C THR A 176 15.72 3.80 11.66
N LEU A 177 15.35 3.42 10.43
CA LEU A 177 15.60 2.08 9.91
C LEU A 177 17.11 1.81 9.74
N GLN A 178 17.91 2.83 9.37
CA GLN A 178 19.35 2.72 9.30
C GLN A 178 19.97 2.41 10.67
N ALA A 179 19.49 3.04 11.72
CA ALA A 179 19.89 2.75 13.10
C ALA A 179 19.51 1.31 13.53
N LEU A 180 18.43 0.75 12.96
CA LEU A 180 18.00 -0.63 13.15
C LEU A 180 18.76 -1.64 12.29
N GLY A 181 19.70 -1.20 11.45
CA GLY A 181 20.57 -2.05 10.63
C GLY A 181 20.04 -2.30 9.21
N TYR A 182 19.27 -1.37 8.64
CA TYR A 182 18.84 -1.42 7.25
C TYR A 182 19.59 -0.41 6.38
N ASP A 183 19.76 -0.74 5.11
CA ASP A 183 20.02 0.23 4.05
C ASP A 183 18.66 0.68 3.49
N CYS A 184 18.49 1.98 3.28
CA CYS A 184 17.21 2.56 2.91
C CYS A 184 17.34 3.49 1.71
N ARG A 185 16.31 3.48 0.86
CA ARG A 185 16.12 4.47 -0.21
C ARG A 185 14.64 4.76 -0.35
N TYR A 186 14.31 5.98 -0.78
CA TYR A 186 12.93 6.31 -1.15
C TYR A 186 12.90 7.11 -2.45
N THR A 187 11.76 7.05 -3.15
CA THR A 187 11.51 7.77 -4.40
C THR A 187 10.04 8.10 -4.56
N LEU A 188 9.69 8.85 -5.60
CA LEU A 188 8.31 9.08 -6.03
C LEU A 188 8.04 8.28 -7.30
N LEU A 189 6.97 7.47 -7.31
CA LEU A 189 6.52 6.73 -8.48
C LEU A 189 5.09 7.14 -8.83
N ASN A 190 4.81 7.28 -10.13
CA ASN A 190 3.45 7.51 -10.61
C ASN A 190 2.92 6.25 -11.28
N SER A 191 1.81 5.73 -10.76
CA SER A 191 1.22 4.47 -11.21
C SER A 191 0.89 4.42 -12.71
N VAL A 192 0.63 5.57 -13.34
CA VAL A 192 0.36 5.65 -14.79
C VAL A 192 1.51 5.13 -15.65
N HIS A 193 2.74 5.21 -15.14
CA HIS A 193 3.92 4.71 -15.83
C HIS A 193 4.17 3.20 -15.63
N TYR A 194 3.29 2.52 -14.90
CA TYR A 194 3.41 1.09 -14.57
C TYR A 194 2.17 0.28 -14.99
N GLY A 195 1.41 0.76 -15.99
CA GLY A 195 0.25 0.06 -16.53
C GLY A 195 -1.01 0.17 -15.69
N VAL A 196 -1.04 1.04 -14.67
CA VAL A 196 -2.25 1.31 -13.89
C VAL A 196 -3.02 2.47 -14.54
N PRO A 197 -4.34 2.33 -14.80
CA PRO A 197 -5.15 3.35 -15.47
C PRO A 197 -5.50 4.54 -14.55
N GLN A 198 -4.49 5.06 -13.85
CA GLN A 198 -4.65 6.17 -12.91
C GLN A 198 -3.37 6.99 -12.78
N MET A 199 -3.47 8.30 -12.87
CA MET A 199 -2.43 9.23 -12.49
C MET A 199 -2.39 9.34 -10.95
N ARG A 200 -1.57 8.51 -10.31
CA ARG A 200 -1.43 8.47 -8.85
C ARG A 200 0.04 8.45 -8.46
N GLU A 201 0.53 9.56 -7.94
CA GLU A 201 1.90 9.65 -7.45
C GLU A 201 1.97 9.27 -5.97
N ARG A 202 2.95 8.42 -5.63
CA ARG A 202 3.20 7.96 -4.26
C ARG A 202 4.69 7.91 -3.95
N MET A 203 5.01 8.17 -2.70
CA MET A 203 6.31 7.89 -2.14
C MET A 203 6.41 6.40 -1.83
N PHE A 204 7.49 5.78 -2.28
CA PHE A 204 7.88 4.43 -1.91
C PHE A 204 9.22 4.47 -1.21
N LEU A 205 9.28 3.89 -0.02
CA LEU A 205 10.51 3.67 0.73
C LEU A 205 10.77 2.16 0.79
N LEU A 206 11.95 1.76 0.38
CA LEU A 206 12.43 0.39 0.49
C LEU A 206 13.63 0.35 1.42
N ALA A 207 13.59 -0.55 2.38
CA ALA A 207 14.69 -0.81 3.29
C ALA A 207 15.05 -2.30 3.25
N LEU A 208 16.33 -2.60 3.14
CA LEU A 208 16.88 -3.96 3.13
C LEU A 208 17.86 -4.13 4.28
N ARG A 209 17.87 -5.31 4.91
CA ARG A 209 18.89 -5.62 5.92
C ARG A 209 20.29 -5.51 5.33
N LYS A 210 21.20 -4.80 6.03
CA LYS A 210 22.61 -4.60 5.59
C LYS A 210 23.33 -5.91 5.35
N GLU A 211 22.96 -6.94 6.10
CA GLU A 211 23.55 -8.29 5.98
C GLU A 211 23.27 -8.95 4.62
N LEU A 212 22.24 -8.50 3.88
CA LEU A 212 21.93 -8.99 2.54
C LEU A 212 22.93 -8.50 1.49
N LYS A 213 23.63 -7.38 1.76
CA LYS A 213 24.59 -6.76 0.82
C LYS A 213 23.99 -6.51 -0.57
N GLN A 214 22.72 -6.15 -0.62
CA GLN A 214 21.99 -5.87 -1.86
C GLN A 214 21.82 -4.38 -2.05
N THR A 215 21.96 -3.92 -3.29
CA THR A 215 21.66 -2.54 -3.67
C THR A 215 20.17 -2.36 -3.92
N ILE A 216 19.59 -1.27 -3.42
CA ILE A 216 18.19 -0.95 -3.60
C ILE A 216 18.00 -0.30 -4.98
N HIS A 217 17.06 -0.84 -5.76
CA HIS A 217 16.64 -0.31 -7.03
C HIS A 217 15.11 -0.22 -7.08
N PHE A 218 14.60 0.90 -7.62
CA PHE A 218 13.17 1.03 -7.91
C PHE A 218 12.88 0.57 -9.35
N PRO A 219 11.68 0.02 -9.62
CA PRO A 219 11.35 -0.52 -10.93
C PRO A 219 11.38 0.58 -12.00
N LYS A 220 11.84 0.21 -13.20
CA LYS A 220 11.77 1.08 -14.37
C LYS A 220 10.33 1.18 -14.86
N PRO A 221 9.90 2.34 -15.40
CA PRO A 221 8.62 2.49 -16.06
C PRO A 221 8.43 1.47 -17.19
N THR A 222 7.20 1.02 -17.36
CA THR A 222 6.77 0.09 -18.42
C THR A 222 5.84 0.76 -19.44
N HIS A 223 5.31 1.93 -19.10
CA HIS A 223 4.39 2.70 -19.94
C HIS A 223 4.77 4.17 -19.95
N PHE A 224 4.42 4.85 -21.03
CA PHE A 224 4.62 6.28 -21.19
C PHE A 224 3.30 7.04 -21.17
N PHE A 225 3.28 8.16 -20.45
CA PHE A 225 2.21 9.15 -20.47
C PHE A 225 2.78 10.53 -20.22
N ARG A 226 2.41 11.50 -21.06
CA ARG A 226 2.79 12.89 -20.86
C ARG A 226 1.85 13.53 -19.85
N LEU A 227 2.32 13.71 -18.63
CA LEU A 227 1.52 14.32 -17.57
C LEU A 227 1.01 15.71 -17.95
N PRO A 228 -0.24 16.07 -17.60
CA PRO A 228 -0.82 17.38 -17.90
C PRO A 228 -0.02 18.54 -17.29
N LYS A 229 -0.10 19.70 -17.95
CA LYS A 229 0.47 20.95 -17.40
C LYS A 229 -0.13 21.21 -16.01
N GLY A 230 0.71 21.53 -15.03
CA GLY A 230 0.30 21.77 -13.64
C GLY A 230 0.35 20.54 -12.73
N TYR A 231 0.29 19.32 -13.27
CA TYR A 231 0.39 18.10 -12.44
C TYR A 231 1.70 18.01 -11.63
N ALA A 232 2.79 18.54 -12.19
CA ALA A 232 4.10 18.58 -11.52
C ALA A 232 4.16 19.52 -10.28
N GLY A 233 3.11 20.29 -10.00
CA GLY A 233 3.07 21.24 -8.87
C GLY A 233 3.22 20.56 -7.52
N THR A 234 2.45 19.51 -7.27
CA THR A 234 2.49 18.70 -6.03
C THR A 234 3.87 18.07 -5.85
N ARG A 235 4.41 17.47 -6.92
CA ARG A 235 5.76 16.88 -6.92
C ARG A 235 6.84 17.90 -6.60
N ARG A 236 6.81 19.07 -7.24
CA ARG A 236 7.75 20.17 -6.98
C ARG A 236 7.68 20.63 -5.53
N THR A 237 6.48 20.73 -4.97
CA THR A 237 6.29 21.11 -3.56
C THR A 237 6.84 20.04 -2.62
N ALA A 238 6.60 18.77 -2.89
CA ALA A 238 7.13 17.65 -2.12
C ALA A 238 8.67 17.64 -2.12
N LEU A 239 9.30 17.90 -3.27
CA LEU A 239 10.76 17.84 -3.42
C LEU A 239 11.52 19.07 -2.90
N LYS A 240 10.85 20.17 -2.53
CA LYS A 240 11.51 21.40 -2.02
C LYS A 240 12.41 21.17 -0.81
N THR A 241 12.11 20.20 0.05
CA THR A 241 12.94 19.89 1.23
C THR A 241 14.24 19.20 0.83
N LEU A 242 14.29 18.51 -0.30
CA LEU A 242 15.50 17.82 -0.78
C LEU A 242 16.61 18.78 -1.18
N GLU A 243 16.26 19.97 -1.69
CA GLU A 243 17.24 21.01 -2.02
C GLU A 243 18.05 21.44 -0.78
N LYS A 244 17.43 21.37 0.41
CA LYS A 244 18.07 21.68 1.70
C LYS A 244 18.90 20.54 2.25
N LEU A 245 18.68 19.30 1.77
CA LEU A 245 19.37 18.09 2.19
C LEU A 245 20.49 17.68 1.21
N ALA A 246 20.72 18.47 0.15
CA ALA A 246 21.66 18.15 -0.91
C ALA A 246 23.13 17.97 -0.41
N ASP A 247 23.48 18.57 0.73
CA ASP A 247 24.81 18.47 1.36
C ASP A 247 24.93 17.29 2.33
N THR A 248 23.85 16.52 2.56
CA THR A 248 23.85 15.33 3.41
C THR A 248 23.61 14.10 2.56
N ASP A 249 24.15 12.95 2.99
CA ASP A 249 23.97 11.66 2.30
C ASP A 249 22.47 11.35 2.11
N SER A 250 21.94 11.67 0.93
CA SER A 250 20.51 11.66 0.66
C SER A 250 20.01 10.23 0.45
N PHE A 251 18.98 9.83 1.20
CA PHE A 251 18.25 8.57 0.96
C PHE A 251 17.34 8.64 -0.27
N PHE A 252 17.16 9.82 -0.84
CA PHE A 252 16.35 9.99 -2.03
C PHE A 252 17.07 9.43 -3.27
N GLN A 253 16.39 8.56 -3.99
CA GLN A 253 16.81 8.11 -5.30
C GLN A 253 15.94 8.79 -6.35
N GLU A 254 16.56 9.34 -7.39
CA GLU A 254 15.81 9.95 -8.47
C GLU A 254 14.80 9.00 -9.08
N THR A 255 13.63 9.54 -9.41
CA THR A 255 12.56 8.77 -10.03
C THR A 255 12.99 8.26 -11.38
N PRO A 256 12.85 6.96 -11.67
CA PRO A 256 13.05 6.44 -13.01
C PRO A 256 12.14 7.14 -14.03
N LEU A 257 12.72 7.65 -15.12
CA LEU A 257 11.98 8.37 -16.14
C LEU A 257 11.32 7.40 -17.13
N ALA A 258 10.08 7.71 -17.50
CA ALA A 258 9.41 7.05 -18.62
C ALA A 258 9.81 7.72 -19.94
N HIS A 259 10.10 6.94 -20.98
CA HIS A 259 10.49 7.39 -22.29
C HIS A 259 9.37 7.18 -23.31
N GLU A 260 9.35 8.01 -24.39
CA GLU A 260 8.28 8.00 -25.40
C GLU A 260 8.25 6.72 -26.26
N ASP A 261 9.29 5.92 -26.22
CA ASP A 261 9.38 4.60 -26.88
C ASP A 261 8.67 3.47 -26.14
N LEU A 262 8.23 3.72 -24.89
CA LEU A 262 7.45 2.76 -24.13
C LEU A 262 5.99 2.70 -24.62
N PRO A 263 5.29 1.58 -24.41
CA PRO A 263 3.85 1.46 -24.66
C PRO A 263 3.06 2.63 -24.03
N PRO A 264 1.98 3.10 -24.66
CA PRO A 264 1.13 4.12 -24.09
C PRO A 264 0.49 3.65 -22.77
N ALA A 265 0.18 4.58 -21.87
CA ALA A 265 -0.50 4.26 -20.62
C ALA A 265 -1.89 3.65 -20.87
N VAL A 266 -2.28 2.73 -20.02
CA VAL A 266 -3.65 2.18 -19.99
C VAL A 266 -4.63 3.29 -19.61
N THR A 267 -5.71 3.41 -20.37
CA THR A 267 -6.73 4.43 -20.14
C THR A 267 -7.85 3.94 -19.20
N ALA A 268 -8.56 4.88 -18.57
CA ALA A 268 -9.75 4.54 -17.79
C ALA A 268 -10.83 3.89 -18.65
N ALA A 269 -10.93 4.26 -19.93
CA ALA A 269 -11.86 3.63 -20.87
C ALA A 269 -11.55 2.14 -21.07
N GLU A 270 -10.28 1.79 -21.28
CA GLU A 270 -9.85 0.38 -21.38
C GLU A 270 -10.12 -0.40 -20.10
N ALA A 271 -9.96 0.23 -18.94
CA ALA A 271 -10.14 -0.44 -17.65
C ALA A 271 -11.60 -0.64 -17.26
N LEU A 272 -12.53 0.19 -17.75
CA LEU A 272 -13.90 0.25 -17.27
C LEU A 272 -14.96 -0.14 -18.35
N ALA A 273 -14.55 -0.27 -19.61
CA ALA A 273 -15.50 -0.42 -20.74
C ALA A 273 -16.41 -1.65 -20.60
N ASP A 274 -15.88 -2.74 -20.08
CA ASP A 274 -16.57 -4.03 -19.94
C ASP A 274 -17.31 -4.19 -18.63
N LEU A 275 -17.16 -3.26 -17.68
CA LEU A 275 -17.90 -3.28 -16.43
C LEU A 275 -19.38 -2.98 -16.64
N PRO A 276 -20.29 -3.59 -15.85
CA PRO A 276 -21.71 -3.28 -15.92
C PRO A 276 -21.96 -1.81 -15.53
N LEU A 277 -22.95 -1.18 -16.15
CA LEU A 277 -23.34 0.19 -15.82
C LEU A 277 -24.02 0.24 -14.45
N ILE A 278 -23.67 1.22 -13.63
CA ILE A 278 -24.29 1.43 -12.33
C ILE A 278 -25.36 2.51 -12.48
N THR A 279 -26.61 2.12 -12.74
CA THR A 279 -27.76 3.03 -12.93
C THR A 279 -28.71 3.07 -11.74
N ALA A 280 -28.69 2.04 -10.89
CA ALA A 280 -29.64 1.87 -9.80
C ALA A 280 -29.73 3.07 -8.82
N HIS A 281 -28.65 3.85 -8.67
CA HIS A 281 -28.68 5.07 -7.86
C HIS A 281 -29.40 6.23 -8.56
N LEU A 282 -29.39 6.28 -9.89
CA LEU A 282 -30.11 7.27 -10.68
C LEU A 282 -31.63 6.99 -10.68
N GLU A 283 -31.99 5.72 -10.57
CA GLU A 283 -33.37 5.24 -10.50
C GLU A 283 -33.93 5.29 -9.08
N GLY A 284 -33.11 5.74 -8.09
CA GLY A 284 -33.53 5.77 -6.68
C GLY A 284 -33.64 4.39 -6.02
N SER A 285 -33.33 3.32 -6.74
CA SER A 285 -33.41 1.93 -6.25
C SER A 285 -32.23 1.52 -5.36
N LEU A 286 -31.14 2.29 -5.35
CA LEU A 286 -29.94 2.05 -4.53
C LEU A 286 -29.78 3.16 -3.48
N LYS A 287 -29.87 2.78 -2.19
CA LYS A 287 -29.60 3.69 -1.09
C LYS A 287 -28.11 3.99 -0.98
N ARG A 288 -27.75 5.19 -0.52
CA ARG A 288 -26.37 5.60 -0.25
C ARG A 288 -25.68 4.60 0.69
N GLY A 289 -24.49 4.13 0.30
CA GLY A 289 -23.70 3.19 1.10
C GLY A 289 -24.22 1.76 1.11
N ALA A 290 -25.25 1.44 0.30
CA ALA A 290 -25.70 0.05 0.16
C ALA A 290 -24.56 -0.83 -0.38
N ARG A 291 -24.42 -2.02 0.20
CA ARG A 291 -23.48 -3.05 -0.23
C ARG A 291 -24.22 -4.24 -0.79
N ARG A 292 -23.66 -4.91 -1.79
CA ARG A 292 -24.28 -6.03 -2.49
C ARG A 292 -23.31 -7.19 -2.72
N PHE A 293 -22.72 -7.67 -1.65
CA PHE A 293 -21.69 -8.71 -1.71
C PHE A 293 -22.15 -10.00 -2.36
N THR A 294 -23.43 -10.36 -2.18
CA THR A 294 -24.02 -11.61 -2.71
C THR A 294 -24.60 -11.46 -4.11
N GLN A 295 -24.64 -10.23 -4.65
CA GLN A 295 -25.20 -9.98 -5.98
C GLN A 295 -24.09 -9.85 -7.01
N GLY A 296 -23.87 -10.87 -7.82
CA GLY A 296 -23.02 -10.79 -9.01
C GLY A 296 -23.75 -10.10 -10.16
N LEU A 297 -23.08 -9.15 -10.82
CA LEU A 297 -23.54 -8.51 -12.05
C LEU A 297 -22.67 -9.03 -13.20
N LEU A 298 -23.31 -9.47 -14.29
CA LEU A 298 -22.58 -9.91 -15.48
C LEU A 298 -21.83 -8.73 -16.11
N TYR A 299 -20.66 -9.00 -16.63
CA TYR A 299 -19.94 -8.05 -17.46
C TYR A 299 -20.78 -7.72 -18.73
N ARG A 300 -20.49 -6.58 -19.32
CA ARG A 300 -21.11 -6.19 -20.59
C ARG A 300 -20.70 -7.16 -21.69
N ASP A 301 -21.58 -7.39 -22.64
CA ASP A 301 -21.31 -8.21 -23.82
C ASP A 301 -20.48 -7.45 -24.86
N ILE A 302 -19.24 -7.19 -24.49
CA ILE A 302 -18.19 -6.58 -25.33
C ILE A 302 -16.87 -7.28 -25.04
N GLU A 303 -16.00 -7.31 -26.05
CA GLU A 303 -14.64 -7.83 -25.87
C GLU A 303 -13.88 -6.97 -24.85
N PRO A 304 -13.36 -7.57 -23.76
CA PRO A 304 -12.57 -6.82 -22.78
C PRO A 304 -11.25 -6.36 -23.41
N SER A 305 -10.78 -5.19 -23.00
CA SER A 305 -9.41 -4.77 -23.32
C SER A 305 -8.38 -5.75 -22.73
N PRO A 306 -7.11 -5.73 -23.17
CA PRO A 306 -6.06 -6.54 -22.54
C PRO A 306 -5.97 -6.31 -21.02
N TYR A 307 -6.20 -5.08 -20.56
CA TYR A 307 -6.27 -4.77 -19.12
C TYR A 307 -7.51 -5.39 -18.45
N GLY A 308 -8.69 -5.25 -19.06
CA GLY A 308 -9.92 -5.88 -18.57
C GLY A 308 -9.81 -7.39 -18.49
N HIS A 309 -9.24 -8.01 -19.53
CA HIS A 309 -8.95 -9.45 -19.54
C HIS A 309 -7.99 -9.84 -18.39
N LEU A 310 -6.89 -9.12 -18.21
CA LEU A 310 -5.95 -9.35 -17.11
C LEU A 310 -6.64 -9.28 -15.75
N MET A 311 -7.51 -8.29 -15.52
CA MET A 311 -8.21 -8.12 -14.24
C MET A 311 -9.22 -9.23 -13.98
N ARG A 312 -9.93 -9.71 -15.01
CA ARG A 312 -10.88 -10.82 -14.88
C ARG A 312 -10.21 -12.17 -14.62
N HIS A 313 -8.97 -12.34 -15.10
CA HIS A 313 -8.21 -13.59 -15.01
C HIS A 313 -6.95 -13.42 -14.16
N TRP A 314 -7.01 -12.56 -13.13
CA TRP A 314 -5.89 -12.40 -12.22
C TRP A 314 -5.62 -13.73 -11.49
N PRO A 315 -4.40 -14.31 -11.60
CA PRO A 315 -4.12 -15.66 -11.08
C PRO A 315 -4.42 -15.79 -9.59
N GLY A 316 -5.27 -16.77 -9.26
CA GLY A 316 -5.75 -17.02 -7.90
C GLY A 316 -6.93 -16.14 -7.47
N PHE A 317 -7.39 -15.21 -8.33
CA PHE A 317 -8.51 -14.29 -8.04
C PHE A 317 -9.42 -14.12 -9.28
N GLU A 318 -9.61 -15.18 -10.01
CA GLU A 318 -10.36 -15.16 -11.27
C GLU A 318 -11.84 -14.84 -11.05
N SER A 319 -12.35 -13.92 -11.85
CA SER A 319 -13.78 -13.56 -11.88
C SER A 319 -14.25 -13.33 -13.33
N PRO A 320 -14.24 -14.37 -14.17
CA PRO A 320 -14.46 -14.24 -15.61
C PRO A 320 -15.89 -13.88 -16.01
N GLY A 321 -16.88 -14.26 -15.20
CA GLY A 321 -18.29 -14.15 -15.56
C GLY A 321 -19.03 -12.94 -15.00
N SER A 322 -18.67 -12.50 -13.81
CA SER A 322 -19.41 -11.45 -13.10
C SER A 322 -18.55 -10.67 -12.10
N ILE A 323 -19.01 -9.52 -11.68
CA ILE A 323 -18.41 -8.73 -10.61
C ILE A 323 -19.41 -8.57 -9.47
N SER A 324 -18.98 -8.81 -8.23
CA SER A 324 -19.78 -8.64 -7.01
C SER A 324 -19.59 -7.26 -6.40
N ASP A 325 -20.57 -6.81 -5.63
CA ASP A 325 -20.56 -5.52 -4.93
C ASP A 325 -20.22 -4.31 -5.83
N HIS A 326 -20.58 -4.39 -7.10
CA HIS A 326 -20.37 -3.32 -8.08
C HIS A 326 -21.37 -2.19 -7.83
N VAL A 327 -21.05 -1.34 -6.89
CA VAL A 327 -21.89 -0.22 -6.43
C VAL A 327 -21.07 1.08 -6.39
N ILE A 328 -21.76 2.22 -6.51
CA ILE A 328 -21.09 3.51 -6.34
C ILE A 328 -21.37 4.10 -4.96
N ARG A 329 -20.41 4.84 -4.45
CA ARG A 329 -20.66 5.76 -3.35
C ARG A 329 -21.44 6.96 -3.88
N SER A 330 -22.66 7.17 -3.38
CA SER A 330 -23.43 8.36 -3.73
C SER A 330 -22.68 9.62 -3.26
N LEU A 331 -22.33 10.49 -4.19
CA LEU A 331 -21.72 11.80 -3.95
C LEU A 331 -22.60 12.90 -4.56
N PRO A 332 -23.74 13.26 -3.92
CA PRO A 332 -24.72 14.19 -4.52
C PRO A 332 -24.12 15.53 -4.93
N ARG A 333 -23.13 16.02 -4.17
CA ARG A 333 -22.41 17.26 -4.47
C ARG A 333 -21.60 17.14 -5.75
N ASP A 334 -20.85 16.05 -5.87
CA ASP A 334 -19.85 15.87 -6.91
C ASP A 334 -20.45 15.34 -8.21
N TYR A 335 -21.66 14.74 -8.15
CA TYR A 335 -22.34 14.20 -9.33
C TYR A 335 -22.58 15.25 -10.42
N LYS A 336 -22.98 16.48 -10.04
CA LYS A 336 -23.18 17.58 -10.98
C LYS A 336 -21.88 17.96 -11.69
N ILE A 337 -20.76 17.93 -10.96
CA ILE A 337 -19.42 18.21 -11.49
C ILE A 337 -19.06 17.12 -12.49
N PHE A 338 -19.08 15.85 -12.09
CA PHE A 338 -18.74 14.73 -12.97
C PHE A 338 -19.58 14.66 -14.23
N ARG A 339 -20.89 14.99 -14.13
CA ARG A 339 -21.78 15.02 -15.29
C ARG A 339 -21.41 16.08 -16.32
N ALA A 340 -20.82 17.18 -15.88
CA ALA A 340 -20.42 18.30 -16.75
C ALA A 340 -18.99 18.12 -17.32
N MET A 341 -18.16 17.28 -16.73
CA MET A 341 -16.77 17.08 -17.14
C MET A 341 -16.67 16.42 -18.52
N GLN A 342 -15.68 16.86 -19.27
CA GLN A 342 -15.27 16.30 -20.55
C GLN A 342 -13.92 15.58 -20.41
N PRO A 343 -13.57 14.69 -21.35
CA PRO A 343 -12.24 14.07 -21.36
C PRO A 343 -11.12 15.12 -21.33
N GLY A 344 -10.23 15.01 -20.33
CA GLY A 344 -9.16 15.98 -20.11
C GLY A 344 -9.42 17.03 -19.04
N ASP A 345 -10.65 17.17 -18.57
CA ASP A 345 -10.97 18.07 -17.46
C ASP A 345 -10.36 17.58 -16.14
N GLN A 346 -10.00 18.53 -15.29
CA GLN A 346 -9.57 18.26 -13.91
C GLN A 346 -10.74 18.52 -12.97
N TYR A 347 -10.83 17.68 -11.94
CA TYR A 347 -11.77 17.92 -10.85
C TYR A 347 -11.39 19.22 -10.11
N PRO A 348 -12.32 20.17 -9.93
CA PRO A 348 -12.07 21.49 -9.33
C PRO A 348 -11.71 21.42 -7.83
#